data_3195ef10acac1eaa79b76a8cb928a1e7
#
_entry.id   3195ef10acac1eaa79b76a8cb928a1e7
#
_cell.length_a   1.000
_cell.length_b   1.000
_cell.length_c   1.000
_cell.angle_alpha   90.00
_cell.angle_beta   90.00
_cell.angle_gamma   90.00
#
_symmetry.space_group_name_H-M   'P 1'
#
loop_
_entity.id
_entity.type
_entity.pdbx_description
1 polymer ?
#
loop_
_entity_poly.entity_id
_entity_poly.type
_entity_poly.pdbx_seq_one_letter_code
_entity_poly.pdbx_strand_id
1 'polypeptide(L)'
;WFNRQPSNSTTGELDMTALNFNKDTYYVGFNANQGAELQGQMIADYIEAHIDEIDRNGDGVIGYVLAIGDIGHNDSIARTRGVRKALGTGVEKDGEIDPSPIGTNTDGSATSVQDGKLTIGGKEYTVRELASQEMKNSAGATWDAATAGNAISTWAASFGDQIDVIASNNDGMGMSMFNGWSKAEKVPTFGYDANSDAVAAIAEGYGGTISQHADVQAYLTLRVV
;
A
#
# COMPACT_ATOMS: atom_id res chain seq x y z
N TRP A 1 -7.02 -23.60 7.46
CA TRP A 1 -7.00 -22.19 7.01
C TRP A 1 -5.65 -21.90 6.36
N PHE A 2 -5.66 -21.37 5.15
CA PHE A 2 -4.44 -21.15 4.39
C PHE A 2 -4.44 -19.75 3.77
N ASN A 3 -3.26 -19.10 3.76
CA ASN A 3 -2.96 -17.82 3.17
C ASN A 3 -3.67 -16.64 3.85
N ARG A 4 -5.00 -16.59 3.88
CA ARG A 4 -5.75 -15.51 4.49
C ARG A 4 -5.89 -15.69 5.99
N GLN A 5 -5.41 -14.73 6.75
CA GLN A 5 -5.57 -14.69 8.19
C GLN A 5 -7.05 -14.55 8.56
N PRO A 6 -7.61 -15.42 9.43
CA PRO A 6 -8.87 -15.11 10.09
C PRO A 6 -8.63 -13.94 11.04
N SER A 7 -9.18 -12.78 10.71
CA SER A 7 -8.85 -11.54 11.42
C SER A 7 -10.07 -10.93 12.10
N ASN A 8 -9.82 -10.29 13.22
CA ASN A 8 -10.77 -9.37 13.83
C ASN A 8 -11.02 -8.20 12.86
N SER A 9 -12.28 -7.91 12.57
CA SER A 9 -12.66 -6.90 11.58
C SER A 9 -12.29 -5.47 11.99
N THR A 10 -12.09 -5.21 13.27
CA THR A 10 -11.74 -3.89 13.79
C THR A 10 -10.24 -3.69 13.86
N THR A 11 -9.50 -4.65 14.43
CA THR A 11 -8.06 -4.49 14.69
C THR A 11 -7.17 -5.07 13.59
N GLY A 12 -7.70 -5.97 12.75
CA GLY A 12 -6.93 -6.73 11.78
C GLY A 12 -6.09 -7.86 12.40
N GLU A 13 -6.08 -7.99 13.74
CA GLU A 13 -5.33 -9.04 14.42
C GLU A 13 -5.96 -10.42 14.24
N LEU A 14 -5.13 -11.45 14.45
CA LEU A 14 -5.56 -12.84 14.32
C LEU A 14 -6.77 -13.13 15.23
N ASP A 15 -7.84 -13.64 14.64
CA ASP A 15 -9.02 -14.08 15.39
C ASP A 15 -8.81 -15.46 16.01
N MET A 16 -8.38 -15.48 17.26
CA MET A 16 -8.17 -16.71 18.02
C MET A 16 -9.48 -17.49 18.26
N THR A 17 -10.64 -16.83 18.21
CA THR A 17 -11.94 -17.52 18.34
C THR A 17 -12.17 -18.44 17.14
N ALA A 18 -11.86 -17.97 15.94
CA ALA A 18 -11.94 -18.77 14.73
C ALA A 18 -10.97 -19.98 14.78
N LEU A 19 -9.75 -19.78 15.27
CA LEU A 19 -8.75 -20.86 15.39
C LEU A 19 -9.08 -21.85 16.50
N ASN A 20 -9.70 -21.41 17.57
CA ASN A 20 -10.09 -22.26 18.70
C ASN A 20 -11.43 -22.96 18.48
N PHE A 21 -12.01 -22.91 17.27
CA PHE A 21 -13.26 -23.59 16.94
C PHE A 21 -13.20 -25.09 17.26
N ASN A 22 -12.11 -25.75 16.93
CA ASN A 22 -11.78 -27.09 17.38
C ASN A 22 -10.24 -27.30 17.40
N LYS A 23 -9.79 -28.39 18.04
CA LYS A 23 -8.37 -28.71 18.18
C LYS A 23 -7.64 -29.00 16.86
N ASP A 24 -8.36 -29.25 15.79
CA ASP A 24 -7.82 -29.58 14.46
C ASP A 24 -7.93 -28.39 13.49
N THR A 25 -8.15 -27.17 14.01
CA THR A 25 -8.16 -25.94 13.23
C THR A 25 -6.76 -25.31 13.26
N TYR A 26 -6.17 -25.14 12.09
CA TYR A 26 -4.84 -24.55 11.92
C TYR A 26 -4.90 -23.36 10.97
N TYR A 27 -3.98 -22.42 11.15
CA TYR A 27 -3.70 -21.36 10.20
C TYR A 27 -2.25 -21.45 9.72
N VAL A 28 -2.07 -21.48 8.40
CA VAL A 28 -0.78 -21.36 7.75
C VAL A 28 -0.83 -20.16 6.81
N GLY A 29 -0.12 -19.12 7.12
CA GLY A 29 -0.12 -17.88 6.36
C GLY A 29 0.86 -16.87 6.96
N PHE A 30 0.69 -15.61 6.60
CA PHE A 30 1.47 -14.47 7.10
C PHE A 30 0.63 -13.60 8.05
N ASN A 31 1.31 -12.77 8.82
CA ASN A 31 0.66 -11.73 9.62
C ASN A 31 0.43 -10.49 8.74
N ALA A 32 -0.85 -10.19 8.46
CA ALA A 32 -1.23 -9.09 7.58
C ALA A 32 -0.77 -7.72 8.10
N ASN A 33 -0.89 -7.47 9.41
CA ASN A 33 -0.46 -6.21 10.03
C ASN A 33 1.06 -6.05 9.97
N GLN A 34 1.82 -7.12 10.29
CA GLN A 34 3.27 -7.09 10.22
C GLN A 34 3.76 -6.80 8.80
N GLY A 35 3.21 -7.46 7.79
CA GLY A 35 3.59 -7.21 6.41
C GLY A 35 3.22 -5.80 5.95
N ALA A 36 2.11 -5.28 6.42
CA ALA A 36 1.67 -3.91 6.16
C ALA A 36 2.58 -2.86 6.79
N GLU A 37 3.02 -3.08 8.03
CA GLU A 37 4.00 -2.22 8.71
C GLU A 37 5.34 -2.23 7.97
N LEU A 38 5.79 -3.40 7.51
CA LEU A 38 7.01 -3.51 6.69
C LEU A 38 6.89 -2.74 5.36
N GLN A 39 5.72 -2.77 4.69
CA GLN A 39 5.51 -1.98 3.48
C GLN A 39 5.59 -0.48 3.76
N GLY A 40 4.91 -0.02 4.79
CA GLY A 40 4.96 1.39 5.19
C GLY A 40 6.37 1.84 5.56
N GLN A 41 7.10 1.03 6.33
CA GLN A 41 8.48 1.33 6.71
C GLN A 41 9.41 1.35 5.49
N MET A 42 9.29 0.39 4.58
CA MET A 42 10.07 0.36 3.33
C MET A 42 9.88 1.66 2.51
N ILE A 43 8.65 2.16 2.43
CA ILE A 43 8.36 3.43 1.73
C ILE A 43 9.02 4.61 2.47
N ALA A 44 8.88 4.69 3.78
CA ALA A 44 9.46 5.76 4.57
C ALA A 44 11.00 5.77 4.51
N ASP A 45 11.63 4.60 4.64
CA ASP A 45 13.08 4.43 4.53
C ASP A 45 13.59 4.82 3.13
N TYR A 46 12.84 4.47 2.08
CA TYR A 46 13.21 4.85 0.72
C TYR A 46 13.14 6.37 0.53
N ILE A 47 12.08 7.01 1.02
CA ILE A 47 11.94 8.47 0.98
C ILE A 47 13.11 9.14 1.71
N GLU A 48 13.46 8.65 2.90
CA GLU A 48 14.59 9.19 3.67
C GLU A 48 15.91 9.06 2.93
N ALA A 49 16.17 7.89 2.33
CA ALA A 49 17.41 7.61 1.61
C ALA A 49 17.55 8.38 0.30
N HIS A 50 16.44 8.79 -0.33
CA HIS A 50 16.41 9.40 -1.67
C HIS A 50 15.71 10.76 -1.70
N ILE A 51 15.70 11.48 -0.59
CA ILE A 51 14.90 12.72 -0.45
C ILE A 51 15.19 13.77 -1.53
N ASP A 52 16.45 13.91 -1.95
CA ASP A 52 16.86 14.86 -2.98
C ASP A 52 16.31 14.50 -4.39
N GLU A 53 15.92 13.23 -4.58
CA GLU A 53 15.32 12.72 -5.83
C GLU A 53 13.79 12.64 -5.73
N ILE A 54 13.24 12.54 -4.51
CA ILE A 54 11.81 12.40 -4.23
C ILE A 54 11.12 13.76 -4.30
N ASP A 55 11.57 14.76 -3.54
CA ASP A 55 11.03 16.14 -3.58
C ASP A 55 11.51 16.86 -4.86
N ARG A 56 11.05 16.36 -6.04
CA ARG A 56 11.54 16.77 -7.37
C ARG A 56 11.19 18.21 -7.71
N ASN A 57 10.06 18.70 -7.26
CA ASN A 57 9.61 20.06 -7.48
C ASN A 57 10.18 21.03 -6.42
N GLY A 58 10.79 20.52 -5.33
CA GLY A 58 11.47 21.29 -4.30
C GLY A 58 10.52 22.07 -3.39
N ASP A 59 9.25 21.69 -3.31
CA ASP A 59 8.24 22.42 -2.54
C ASP A 59 8.19 22.00 -1.05
N GLY A 60 8.92 20.96 -0.68
CA GLY A 60 8.95 20.41 0.68
C GLY A 60 7.73 19.56 1.02
N VAL A 61 6.93 19.19 0.01
CA VAL A 61 5.79 18.30 0.14
C VAL A 61 6.07 17.02 -0.64
N ILE A 62 5.97 15.89 0.03
CA ILE A 62 6.10 14.56 -0.59
C ILE A 62 4.68 14.05 -0.86
N GLY A 63 4.27 14.16 -2.11
CA GLY A 63 2.95 13.73 -2.56
C GLY A 63 2.93 12.26 -2.93
N TYR A 64 1.97 11.50 -2.41
CA TYR A 64 1.81 10.12 -2.85
C TYR A 64 0.37 9.80 -3.27
N VAL A 65 0.23 8.75 -4.08
CA VAL A 65 -1.06 8.18 -4.46
C VAL A 65 -1.13 6.72 -4.02
N LEU A 66 -2.34 6.23 -3.67
CA LEU A 66 -2.53 4.91 -3.10
C LEU A 66 -3.58 4.09 -3.86
N ALA A 67 -3.14 2.97 -4.44
CA ALA A 67 -4.02 1.98 -5.03
C ALA A 67 -4.49 0.97 -3.97
N ILE A 68 -5.77 1.01 -3.64
CA ILE A 68 -6.41 0.13 -2.66
C ILE A 68 -7.04 -1.06 -3.38
N GLY A 69 -6.79 -2.28 -2.91
CA GLY A 69 -7.28 -3.50 -3.55
C GLY A 69 -8.79 -3.67 -3.40
N ASP A 70 -9.23 -3.94 -2.19
CA ASP A 70 -10.63 -4.18 -1.83
C ASP A 70 -10.87 -3.63 -0.42
N ILE A 71 -11.74 -2.65 -0.29
CA ILE A 71 -12.00 -1.97 0.99
C ILE A 71 -12.60 -2.87 2.08
N GLY A 72 -13.14 -4.02 1.70
CA GLY A 72 -13.67 -5.03 2.62
C GLY A 72 -12.69 -6.18 2.92
N HIS A 73 -11.50 -6.19 2.31
CA HIS A 73 -10.54 -7.28 2.46
C HIS A 73 -9.50 -6.97 3.54
N ASN A 74 -9.29 -7.89 4.48
CA ASN A 74 -8.37 -7.70 5.62
C ASN A 74 -6.98 -7.24 5.23
N ASP A 75 -6.39 -7.85 4.19
CA ASP A 75 -5.03 -7.49 3.76
C ASP A 75 -5.00 -6.08 3.16
N SER A 76 -6.02 -5.69 2.40
CA SER A 76 -6.13 -4.35 1.84
C SER A 76 -6.27 -3.30 2.95
N ILE A 77 -7.10 -3.59 3.95
CA ILE A 77 -7.27 -2.77 5.15
C ILE A 77 -5.93 -2.61 5.87
N ALA A 78 -5.24 -3.72 6.15
CA ALA A 78 -3.95 -3.71 6.83
C ALA A 78 -2.90 -2.91 6.03
N ARG A 79 -2.75 -3.17 4.72
CA ARG A 79 -1.76 -2.50 3.86
C ARG A 79 -2.03 -1.00 3.74
N THR A 80 -3.29 -0.60 3.62
CA THR A 80 -3.68 0.82 3.63
C THR A 80 -3.32 1.49 4.96
N ARG A 81 -3.61 0.84 6.09
CA ARG A 81 -3.22 1.31 7.43
C ARG A 81 -1.72 1.43 7.58
N GLY A 82 -0.97 0.42 7.16
CA GLY A 82 0.50 0.39 7.27
C GLY A 82 1.16 1.56 6.55
N VAL A 83 0.76 1.82 5.31
CA VAL A 83 1.26 2.97 4.54
C VAL A 83 0.91 4.29 5.22
N ARG A 84 -0.35 4.50 5.58
CA ARG A 84 -0.80 5.74 6.22
C ARG A 84 -0.18 5.97 7.59
N LYS A 85 0.02 4.91 8.37
CA LYS A 85 0.69 4.97 9.68
C LYS A 85 2.14 5.41 9.53
N ALA A 86 2.90 4.77 8.65
CA ALA A 86 4.31 5.06 8.45
C ALA A 86 4.55 6.47 7.89
N LEU A 87 3.66 6.95 7.03
CA LEU A 87 3.73 8.27 6.41
C LEU A 87 3.05 9.36 7.24
N GLY A 88 2.43 9.02 8.38
CA GLY A 88 1.77 9.96 9.28
C GLY A 88 0.48 10.57 8.73
N THR A 89 -0.06 10.04 7.62
CA THR A 89 -1.26 10.58 6.96
C THR A 89 -2.55 9.95 7.45
N GLY A 90 -2.46 8.90 8.26
CA GLY A 90 -3.64 8.22 8.81
C GLY A 90 -4.31 9.01 9.92
N VAL A 91 -5.63 9.01 9.94
CA VAL A 91 -6.43 9.54 11.04
C VAL A 91 -6.84 8.38 11.94
N GLU A 92 -6.66 8.54 13.23
CA GLU A 92 -7.07 7.54 14.21
C GLU A 92 -8.59 7.53 14.40
N LYS A 93 -9.12 6.32 14.46
CA LYS A 93 -10.50 6.04 14.80
C LYS A 93 -10.56 4.77 15.63
N ASP A 94 -11.15 4.87 16.80
CA ASP A 94 -11.28 3.74 17.74
C ASP A 94 -9.93 3.09 18.12
N GLY A 95 -8.86 3.87 18.15
CA GLY A 95 -7.51 3.42 18.53
C GLY A 95 -6.67 2.83 17.39
N GLU A 96 -7.20 2.82 16.16
CA GLU A 96 -6.53 2.34 14.96
C GLU A 96 -6.59 3.37 13.83
N ILE A 97 -5.67 3.27 12.88
CA ILE A 97 -5.74 4.11 11.67
C ILE A 97 -6.97 3.70 10.85
N ASP A 98 -7.81 4.67 10.54
CA ASP A 98 -8.98 4.44 9.68
C ASP A 98 -8.55 4.16 8.23
N PRO A 99 -8.83 2.97 7.68
CA PRO A 99 -8.50 2.66 6.29
C PRO A 99 -9.57 3.17 5.31
N SER A 100 -10.74 3.58 5.81
CA SER A 100 -11.91 3.86 4.97
C SER A 100 -11.86 5.15 4.15
N PRO A 101 -11.12 6.22 4.50
CA PRO A 101 -11.04 7.39 3.65
C PRO A 101 -10.42 7.05 2.30
N ILE A 102 -11.15 7.34 1.23
CA ILE A 102 -10.68 7.25 -0.16
C ILE A 102 -11.15 8.47 -0.95
N GLY A 103 -10.36 8.89 -1.92
CA GLY A 103 -10.70 10.04 -2.75
C GLY A 103 -9.49 10.78 -3.31
N THR A 104 -9.69 12.04 -3.65
CA THR A 104 -8.66 12.94 -4.16
C THR A 104 -8.60 14.21 -3.32
N ASN A 105 -7.40 14.69 -3.05
CA ASN A 105 -7.17 15.93 -2.30
C ASN A 105 -7.04 17.17 -3.19
N THR A 106 -7.46 17.13 -4.45
CA THR A 106 -7.31 18.25 -5.38
C THR A 106 -7.99 19.53 -4.93
N ASP A 107 -9.04 19.44 -4.12
CA ASP A 107 -9.81 20.58 -3.62
C ASP A 107 -9.97 20.56 -2.09
N GLY A 108 -9.29 19.64 -1.40
CA GLY A 108 -9.37 19.50 0.05
C GLY A 108 -10.68 18.89 0.56
N SER A 109 -11.56 18.42 -0.32
CA SER A 109 -12.92 18.02 0.07
C SER A 109 -13.12 16.53 0.26
N ALA A 110 -12.21 15.67 -0.17
CA ALA A 110 -12.58 14.28 -0.40
C ALA A 110 -11.95 13.26 0.54
N THR A 111 -10.91 13.58 1.29
CA THR A 111 -10.25 12.59 2.16
C THR A 111 -10.24 13.01 3.61
N SER A 112 -10.58 12.07 4.49
CA SER A 112 -10.41 12.22 5.94
C SER A 112 -8.97 11.88 6.38
N VAL A 113 -8.03 11.79 5.47
CA VAL A 113 -6.60 11.69 5.79
C VAL A 113 -6.05 13.08 6.09
N GLN A 114 -5.02 13.13 6.90
CA GLN A 114 -4.31 14.34 7.28
C GLN A 114 -2.96 14.43 6.56
N ASP A 115 -2.34 15.60 6.54
CA ASP A 115 -0.95 15.72 6.15
C ASP A 115 -0.07 15.09 7.24
N GLY A 116 0.86 14.25 6.83
CA GLY A 116 1.91 13.68 7.68
C GLY A 116 3.15 14.55 7.69
N LYS A 117 4.12 14.17 8.52
CA LYS A 117 5.41 14.85 8.63
C LYS A 117 6.55 13.85 8.74
N LEU A 118 7.61 14.08 7.97
CA LEU A 118 8.87 13.36 8.08
C LEU A 118 10.00 14.37 8.35
N THR A 119 10.89 14.04 9.29
CA THR A 119 12.08 14.85 9.56
C THR A 119 13.30 14.12 9.02
N ILE A 120 13.89 14.65 7.95
CA ILE A 120 15.01 14.04 7.22
C ILE A 120 16.17 15.02 7.21
N GLY A 121 17.34 14.63 7.71
CA GLY A 121 18.51 15.49 7.77
C GLY A 121 18.31 16.78 8.60
N GLY A 122 17.33 16.79 9.51
CA GLY A 122 16.97 17.96 10.32
C GLY A 122 16.00 18.93 9.64
N LYS A 123 15.56 18.66 8.41
CA LYS A 123 14.51 19.41 7.70
C LYS A 123 13.18 18.65 7.83
N GLU A 124 12.09 19.39 8.12
CA GLU A 124 10.74 18.83 8.12
C GLU A 124 10.16 18.87 6.71
N TYR A 125 9.58 17.75 6.27
CA TYR A 125 8.83 17.60 5.03
C TYR A 125 7.37 17.27 5.36
N THR A 126 6.45 17.85 4.63
CA THR A 126 5.04 17.46 4.66
C THR A 126 4.85 16.23 3.78
N VAL A 127 4.11 15.23 4.25
CA VAL A 127 3.70 14.09 3.42
C VAL A 127 2.21 14.17 3.17
N ARG A 128 1.79 14.04 1.92
CA ARG A 128 0.39 14.22 1.53
C ARG A 128 -0.11 13.09 0.66
N GLU A 129 -1.21 12.46 1.08
CA GLU A 129 -1.97 11.57 0.21
C GLU A 129 -2.79 12.41 -0.79
N LEU A 130 -2.33 12.48 -2.04
CA LEU A 130 -2.97 13.25 -3.10
C LEU A 130 -4.25 12.60 -3.59
N ALA A 131 -4.23 11.27 -3.71
CA ALA A 131 -5.38 10.49 -4.11
C ALA A 131 -5.27 9.04 -3.63
N SER A 132 -6.43 8.44 -3.37
CA SER A 132 -6.56 7.00 -3.17
C SER A 132 -7.86 6.49 -3.80
N GLN A 133 -7.85 5.24 -4.25
CA GLN A 133 -9.03 4.64 -4.87
C GLN A 133 -9.02 3.13 -4.68
N GLU A 134 -10.22 2.55 -4.47
CA GLU A 134 -10.44 1.11 -4.61
C GLU A 134 -10.31 0.74 -6.08
N MET A 135 -9.42 -0.19 -6.39
CA MET A 135 -9.20 -0.66 -7.76
C MET A 135 -10.25 -1.71 -8.13
N LYS A 136 -11.45 -1.23 -8.39
CA LYS A 136 -12.64 -2.01 -8.71
C LYS A 136 -13.14 -1.66 -10.09
N ASN A 137 -13.30 -2.65 -10.95
CA ASN A 137 -13.79 -2.45 -12.30
C ASN A 137 -15.32 -2.37 -12.36
N SER A 138 -15.85 -2.04 -13.53
CA SER A 138 -17.30 -1.89 -13.76
C SER A 138 -18.09 -3.18 -13.56
N ALA A 139 -17.45 -4.34 -13.61
CA ALA A 139 -18.06 -5.64 -13.32
C ALA A 139 -18.06 -5.98 -11.83
N GLY A 140 -17.47 -5.12 -10.98
CA GLY A 140 -17.39 -5.30 -9.54
C GLY A 140 -16.20 -6.12 -9.05
N ALA A 141 -15.29 -6.55 -9.94
CA ALA A 141 -14.06 -7.23 -9.52
C ALA A 141 -13.06 -6.21 -8.95
N THR A 142 -12.50 -6.53 -7.80
CA THR A 142 -11.51 -5.73 -7.07
C THR A 142 -10.08 -6.18 -7.41
N TRP A 143 -9.06 -5.44 -6.94
CA TRP A 143 -7.64 -5.69 -7.25
C TRP A 143 -7.33 -5.58 -8.74
N ASP A 144 -8.10 -4.76 -9.45
CA ASP A 144 -8.08 -4.69 -10.92
C ASP A 144 -6.91 -3.82 -11.41
N ALA A 145 -5.95 -4.46 -12.07
CA ALA A 145 -4.75 -3.81 -12.59
C ALA A 145 -5.06 -2.79 -13.70
N ALA A 146 -6.08 -3.03 -14.53
CA ALA A 146 -6.47 -2.10 -15.58
C ALA A 146 -7.05 -0.81 -14.99
N THR A 147 -7.87 -0.94 -13.94
CA THR A 147 -8.38 0.21 -13.19
C THR A 147 -7.23 1.02 -12.57
N ALA A 148 -6.20 0.36 -12.02
CA ALA A 148 -5.03 1.03 -11.47
C ALA A 148 -4.24 1.79 -12.55
N GLY A 149 -4.04 1.22 -13.73
CA GLY A 149 -3.41 1.88 -14.86
C GLY A 149 -4.19 3.10 -15.37
N ASN A 150 -5.52 3.04 -15.36
CA ASN A 150 -6.37 4.18 -15.69
C ASN A 150 -6.32 5.27 -14.60
N ALA A 151 -6.31 4.87 -13.33
CA ALA A 151 -6.21 5.77 -12.20
C ALA A 151 -4.92 6.59 -12.24
N ILE A 152 -3.76 5.94 -12.44
CA ILE A 152 -2.49 6.66 -12.50
C ILE A 152 -2.42 7.64 -13.67
N SER A 153 -3.00 7.30 -14.82
CA SER A 153 -3.07 8.20 -15.96
C SER A 153 -3.87 9.47 -15.63
N THR A 154 -5.00 9.31 -14.92
CA THR A 154 -5.84 10.40 -14.46
C THR A 154 -5.12 11.25 -13.40
N TRP A 155 -4.49 10.61 -12.42
CA TRP A 155 -3.78 11.29 -11.35
C TRP A 155 -2.53 12.02 -11.85
N ALA A 156 -1.79 11.43 -12.81
CA ALA A 156 -0.65 12.10 -13.45
C ALA A 156 -1.07 13.36 -14.22
N ALA A 157 -2.27 13.36 -14.81
CA ALA A 157 -2.84 14.55 -15.47
C ALA A 157 -3.28 15.61 -14.45
N SER A 158 -3.80 15.21 -13.28
CA SER A 158 -4.33 16.11 -12.26
C SER A 158 -3.24 16.72 -11.37
N PHE A 159 -2.30 15.92 -10.91
CA PHE A 159 -1.29 16.32 -9.93
C PHE A 159 0.09 16.57 -10.51
N GLY A 160 0.38 15.99 -11.66
CA GLY A 160 1.63 16.27 -12.35
C GLY A 160 2.87 15.82 -11.59
N ASP A 161 3.76 16.77 -11.34
CA ASP A 161 5.03 16.63 -10.61
C ASP A 161 4.87 16.66 -9.08
N GLN A 162 3.66 16.81 -8.58
CA GLN A 162 3.37 16.65 -7.16
C GLN A 162 3.32 15.16 -6.73
N ILE A 163 3.23 14.21 -7.69
CA ILE A 163 3.29 12.78 -7.34
C ILE A 163 4.76 12.36 -7.26
N ASP A 164 5.21 12.10 -6.05
CA ASP A 164 6.58 11.70 -5.74
C ASP A 164 6.70 10.20 -5.45
N VAL A 165 5.61 9.58 -4.99
CA VAL A 165 5.56 8.16 -4.62
C VAL A 165 4.23 7.54 -5.06
N ILE A 166 4.29 6.30 -5.52
CA ILE A 166 3.11 5.47 -5.79
C ILE A 166 3.12 4.30 -4.83
N ALA A 167 2.09 4.18 -4.01
CA ALA A 167 1.87 3.04 -3.14
C ALA A 167 0.73 2.16 -3.68
N SER A 168 0.88 0.86 -3.61
CA SER A 168 -0.12 -0.10 -4.07
C SER A 168 -0.28 -1.26 -3.10
N ASN A 169 -1.50 -1.69 -2.89
CA ASN A 169 -1.79 -2.83 -2.02
C ASN A 169 -1.28 -4.17 -2.60
N ASN A 170 -0.99 -4.26 -3.90
CA ASN A 170 -0.30 -5.42 -4.49
C ASN A 170 0.53 -5.05 -5.72
N ASP A 171 1.38 -5.98 -6.15
CA ASP A 171 2.25 -5.79 -7.32
C ASP A 171 1.47 -5.73 -8.64
N GLY A 172 0.39 -6.48 -8.79
CA GLY A 172 -0.38 -6.46 -10.03
C GLY A 172 -0.90 -5.07 -10.38
N MET A 173 -1.45 -4.37 -9.40
CA MET A 173 -1.87 -2.97 -9.54
C MET A 173 -0.66 -2.03 -9.60
N GLY A 174 0.34 -2.22 -8.74
CA GLY A 174 1.56 -1.43 -8.70
C GLY A 174 2.31 -1.44 -10.03
N MET A 175 2.50 -2.60 -10.64
CA MET A 175 3.15 -2.74 -11.95
C MET A 175 2.34 -2.08 -13.07
N SER A 176 1.01 -2.17 -13.00
CA SER A 176 0.15 -1.47 -13.97
C SER A 176 0.31 0.06 -13.86
N MET A 177 0.44 0.59 -12.64
CA MET A 177 0.68 2.02 -12.42
C MET A 177 2.10 2.42 -12.84
N PHE A 178 3.12 1.64 -12.49
CA PHE A 178 4.51 1.86 -12.87
C PHE A 178 4.69 1.91 -14.40
N ASN A 179 4.08 0.98 -15.09
CA ASN A 179 4.10 0.94 -16.56
C ASN A 179 3.22 2.02 -17.20
N GLY A 180 2.10 2.37 -16.54
CA GLY A 180 1.17 3.42 -16.98
C GLY A 180 1.67 4.85 -16.74
N TRP A 181 2.75 5.03 -15.97
CA TRP A 181 3.34 6.34 -15.74
C TRP A 181 3.96 6.91 -17.02
N SER A 182 3.38 7.98 -17.54
CA SER A 182 3.67 8.50 -18.88
C SER A 182 4.72 9.61 -18.91
N LYS A 183 5.26 10.05 -17.76
CA LYS A 183 6.26 11.08 -17.70
C LYS A 183 7.68 10.52 -17.84
N ALA A 184 8.63 11.37 -18.24
CA ALA A 184 10.00 10.96 -18.53
C ALA A 184 10.74 10.40 -17.31
N GLU A 185 10.52 11.01 -16.15
CA GLU A 185 11.12 10.56 -14.90
C GLU A 185 10.20 9.57 -14.20
N LYS A 186 10.72 8.41 -13.85
CA LYS A 186 9.99 7.39 -13.14
C LYS A 186 9.73 7.83 -11.71
N VAL A 187 8.54 7.49 -11.20
CA VAL A 187 8.16 7.66 -9.81
C VAL A 187 8.32 6.31 -9.10
N PRO A 188 9.02 6.22 -7.97
CA PRO A 188 9.17 4.99 -7.24
C PRO A 188 7.79 4.45 -6.85
N THR A 189 7.56 3.20 -7.21
CA THR A 189 6.29 2.51 -7.00
C THR A 189 6.52 1.34 -6.06
N PHE A 190 5.69 1.22 -5.05
CA PHE A 190 5.80 0.19 -4.01
C PHE A 190 4.58 -0.73 -4.03
N GLY A 191 4.84 -2.02 -4.09
CA GLY A 191 3.81 -3.06 -4.13
C GLY A 191 3.87 -4.04 -2.97
N TYR A 192 3.26 -5.18 -3.21
CA TYR A 192 3.18 -6.28 -2.25
C TYR A 192 2.96 -7.57 -3.03
N ASP A 193 3.48 -8.69 -2.61
CA ASP A 193 3.44 -10.07 -3.09
C ASP A 193 4.78 -10.59 -3.60
N ALA A 194 5.74 -9.72 -3.92
CA ALA A 194 7.03 -10.03 -4.53
C ALA A 194 6.89 -10.87 -5.83
N ASN A 195 5.98 -10.45 -6.70
CA ASN A 195 5.81 -11.04 -8.01
C ASN A 195 7.12 -10.88 -8.82
N SER A 196 7.44 -11.87 -9.64
CA SER A 196 8.71 -11.92 -10.37
C SER A 196 8.95 -10.72 -11.30
N ASP A 197 7.91 -10.17 -11.90
CA ASP A 197 7.95 -8.97 -12.73
C ASP A 197 8.21 -7.71 -11.90
N ALA A 198 7.59 -7.57 -10.74
CA ALA A 198 7.84 -6.46 -9.81
C ALA A 198 9.26 -6.51 -9.24
N VAL A 199 9.74 -7.70 -8.86
CA VAL A 199 11.13 -7.87 -8.40
C VAL A 199 12.14 -7.53 -9.51
N ALA A 200 11.88 -7.93 -10.75
CA ALA A 200 12.73 -7.56 -11.88
C ALA A 200 12.72 -6.04 -12.16
N ALA A 201 11.56 -5.41 -12.01
CA ALA A 201 11.38 -3.97 -12.25
C ALA A 201 12.09 -3.07 -11.20
N ILE A 202 12.55 -3.61 -10.07
CA ILE A 202 13.36 -2.84 -9.11
C ILE A 202 14.62 -2.27 -9.79
N ALA A 203 15.25 -3.05 -10.68
CA ALA A 203 16.39 -2.57 -11.47
C ALA A 203 16.02 -1.44 -12.47
N GLU A 204 14.73 -1.22 -12.72
CA GLU A 204 14.19 -0.22 -13.64
C GLU A 204 13.56 0.99 -12.90
N GLY A 205 13.67 1.01 -11.55
CA GLY A 205 13.13 2.10 -10.70
C GLY A 205 11.81 1.80 -9.98
N TYR A 206 11.34 0.53 -9.98
CA TYR A 206 10.30 0.10 -9.04
C TYR A 206 10.89 0.15 -7.64
N GLY A 207 10.23 0.84 -6.71
CA GLY A 207 10.78 1.14 -5.39
C GLY A 207 10.97 -0.07 -4.48
N GLY A 208 10.05 -1.03 -4.55
CA GLY A 208 10.11 -2.26 -3.76
C GLY A 208 8.80 -3.00 -3.63
N THR A 209 8.87 -4.19 -3.04
CA THR A 209 7.72 -5.06 -2.79
C THR A 209 7.95 -5.93 -1.55
N ILE A 210 6.87 -6.32 -0.88
CA ILE A 210 6.91 -7.18 0.31
C ILE A 210 6.57 -8.62 -0.07
N SER A 211 7.42 -9.57 0.32
CA SER A 211 7.16 -10.99 0.09
C SER A 211 6.27 -11.59 1.18
N GLN A 212 5.26 -12.33 0.77
CA GLN A 212 4.44 -13.15 1.66
C GLN A 212 5.04 -14.54 1.89
N HIS A 213 6.17 -14.88 1.26
CA HIS A 213 6.77 -16.22 1.30
C HIS A 213 5.80 -17.35 0.99
N ALA A 214 5.10 -17.24 -0.14
CA ALA A 214 4.10 -18.21 -0.57
C ALA A 214 4.64 -19.65 -0.70
N ASP A 215 5.89 -19.79 -1.08
CA ASP A 215 6.64 -21.07 -1.12
C ASP A 215 6.77 -21.71 0.26
N VAL A 216 7.14 -20.93 1.27
CA VAL A 216 7.24 -21.37 2.67
C VAL A 216 5.87 -21.75 3.22
N GLN A 217 4.84 -20.93 2.93
CA GLN A 217 3.46 -21.23 3.33
C GLN A 217 2.98 -22.55 2.73
N ALA A 218 3.22 -22.79 1.43
CA ALA A 218 2.87 -24.04 0.75
C ALA A 218 3.58 -25.24 1.39
N TYR A 219 4.89 -25.11 1.64
CA TYR A 219 5.66 -26.16 2.30
C TYR A 219 5.14 -26.47 3.71
N LEU A 220 4.89 -25.45 4.53
CA LEU A 220 4.35 -25.63 5.88
C LEU A 220 2.97 -26.26 5.88
N THR A 221 2.10 -25.88 4.95
CA THR A 221 0.76 -26.45 4.81
C THR A 221 0.82 -27.97 4.61
N LEU A 222 1.73 -28.46 3.75
CA LEU A 222 1.92 -29.87 3.51
C LEU A 222 2.47 -30.65 4.74
N ARG A 223 2.98 -29.96 5.73
CA ARG A 223 3.50 -30.58 6.98
C ARG A 223 2.48 -30.60 8.11
N VAL A 224 1.47 -29.76 8.05
CA VAL A 224 0.40 -29.68 9.06
C VAL A 224 -0.74 -30.64 8.75
N VAL A 225 -0.97 -30.96 7.48
CA VAL A 225 -1.94 -31.94 7.00
C VAL A 225 -1.34 -33.35 6.99
#